data_f884c4ccd037c28e5ca761925ba6f6e7
#
_entry.id   f884c4ccd037c28e5ca761925ba6f6e7
#
_cell.length_a   1.000
_cell.length_b   1.000
_cell.length_c   1.000
_cell.angle_alpha   90.00
_cell.angle_beta   90.00
_cell.angle_gamma   90.00
#
_symmetry.space_group_name_H-M   'P 1'
#
loop_
_entity.id
_entity.type
_entity.pdbx_description
1 polymer ?
#
loop_
_entity_poly.entity_id
_entity_poly.type
_entity_poly.pdbx_seq_one_letter_code
_entity_poly.pdbx_strand_id
1 'polypeptide(L)'
;MGFEDSVLICDVVDPILNKILIDNGLKVSYEPEITPEQILEKISTFNIIIVRSRTTITKEMIEKADNCKIIARVGVGLDNVDQEAAKTKDIRVINAVEGAMNAVAELVLGLMLSLARQTGRGDRAIRNEQWLKKELKGTELRGKYLGIIGLGNIGKRLGRLARALNMNIIGYDVMPIDEEFAKEVGL
;
A
#
# COMPACT_ATOMS: atom_id res chain seq x y z
N MET A 1 11.43 -2.74 -36.50
CA MET A 1 10.63 -3.63 -35.68
C MET A 1 10.94 -3.26 -34.22
N GLY A 2 10.06 -2.51 -33.56
CA GLY A 2 10.19 -2.24 -32.14
C GLY A 2 9.94 -3.54 -31.40
N PHE A 3 10.85 -3.93 -30.53
CA PHE A 3 10.60 -5.02 -29.58
C PHE A 3 9.50 -4.51 -28.63
N GLU A 4 8.29 -5.08 -28.75
CA GLU A 4 7.23 -4.84 -27.78
C GLU A 4 7.69 -5.44 -26.44
N ASP A 5 7.90 -4.58 -25.43
CA ASP A 5 8.26 -5.07 -24.10
C ASP A 5 7.13 -5.96 -23.56
N SER A 6 7.51 -7.14 -23.04
CA SER A 6 6.59 -8.15 -22.51
C SER A 6 6.42 -8.00 -21.00
N VAL A 7 5.19 -8.12 -20.54
CA VAL A 7 4.79 -7.95 -19.12
C VAL A 7 4.17 -9.23 -18.60
N LEU A 8 4.66 -9.74 -17.47
CA LEU A 8 4.03 -10.79 -16.68
C LEU A 8 3.36 -10.19 -15.46
N ILE A 9 2.05 -10.38 -15.30
CA ILE A 9 1.30 -9.99 -14.11
C ILE A 9 0.96 -11.24 -13.32
N CYS A 10 1.56 -11.37 -12.13
CA CYS A 10 1.51 -12.60 -11.32
C CYS A 10 0.39 -12.62 -10.28
N ASP A 11 -0.26 -11.50 -10.02
CA ASP A 11 -1.26 -11.36 -8.96
C ASP A 11 -2.55 -10.71 -9.48
N VAL A 12 -3.64 -10.86 -8.72
CA VAL A 12 -4.89 -10.16 -9.01
C VAL A 12 -4.69 -8.65 -8.86
N VAL A 13 -4.92 -7.93 -9.96
CA VAL A 13 -4.86 -6.46 -10.05
C VAL A 13 -6.15 -5.92 -10.66
N ASP A 14 -6.35 -4.60 -10.55
CA ASP A 14 -7.50 -3.96 -11.21
C ASP A 14 -7.39 -4.14 -12.75
N PRO A 15 -8.47 -4.56 -13.43
CA PRO A 15 -8.47 -4.75 -14.88
C PRO A 15 -8.03 -3.54 -15.70
N ILE A 16 -8.16 -2.33 -15.14
CA ILE A 16 -7.69 -1.10 -15.78
C ILE A 16 -6.18 -1.12 -16.07
N LEU A 17 -5.39 -1.80 -15.21
CA LEU A 17 -3.95 -1.92 -15.41
C LEU A 17 -3.63 -2.67 -16.71
N ASN A 18 -4.28 -3.83 -16.94
CA ASN A 18 -4.10 -4.59 -18.18
C ASN A 18 -4.43 -3.74 -19.40
N LYS A 19 -5.55 -3.02 -19.34
CA LYS A 19 -5.97 -2.14 -20.43
C LYS A 19 -4.94 -1.06 -20.71
N ILE A 20 -4.48 -0.34 -19.68
CA ILE A 20 -3.47 0.73 -19.83
C ILE A 20 -2.18 0.18 -20.45
N LEU A 21 -1.70 -0.98 -20.01
CA LEU A 21 -0.47 -1.57 -20.54
C LEU A 21 -0.62 -1.95 -22.03
N ILE A 22 -1.72 -2.58 -22.40
CA ILE A 22 -2.02 -2.96 -23.80
C ILE A 22 -2.19 -1.72 -24.67
N ASP A 23 -2.93 -0.71 -24.21
CA ASP A 23 -3.15 0.54 -24.96
C ASP A 23 -1.84 1.31 -25.19
N ASN A 24 -0.81 1.06 -24.37
CA ASN A 24 0.55 1.60 -24.53
C ASN A 24 1.50 0.66 -25.30
N GLY A 25 0.99 -0.37 -25.97
CA GLY A 25 1.76 -1.24 -26.86
C GLY A 25 2.57 -2.33 -26.17
N LEU A 26 2.27 -2.66 -24.91
CA LEU A 26 2.94 -3.73 -24.18
C LEU A 26 2.21 -5.08 -24.39
N LYS A 27 2.99 -6.17 -24.52
CA LYS A 27 2.44 -7.50 -24.60
C LYS A 27 2.23 -8.06 -23.19
N VAL A 28 0.98 -8.16 -22.75
CA VAL A 28 0.63 -8.55 -21.37
C VAL A 28 0.25 -10.03 -21.28
N SER A 29 0.90 -10.75 -20.35
CA SER A 29 0.49 -12.08 -19.86
C SER A 29 -0.09 -11.90 -18.45
N TYR A 30 -1.40 -12.06 -18.30
CA TYR A 30 -2.08 -11.96 -17.01
C TYR A 30 -2.32 -13.34 -16.42
N GLU A 31 -1.56 -13.71 -15.40
CA GLU A 31 -1.56 -15.04 -14.79
C GLU A 31 -1.67 -14.94 -13.25
N PRO A 32 -2.82 -14.50 -12.71
CA PRO A 32 -2.95 -14.19 -11.29
C PRO A 32 -2.82 -15.39 -10.34
N GLU A 33 -2.93 -16.61 -10.88
CA GLU A 33 -2.79 -17.86 -10.12
C GLU A 33 -1.46 -18.57 -10.40
N ILE A 34 -0.52 -17.94 -11.08
CA ILE A 34 0.79 -18.51 -11.42
C ILE A 34 1.53 -18.96 -10.17
N THR A 35 2.16 -20.15 -10.24
CA THR A 35 2.96 -20.70 -9.14
C THR A 35 4.42 -20.23 -9.21
N PRO A 36 5.18 -20.31 -8.09
CA PRO A 36 6.60 -19.95 -8.09
C PRO A 36 7.42 -20.75 -9.12
N GLU A 37 7.11 -22.03 -9.31
CA GLU A 37 7.79 -22.90 -10.28
C GLU A 37 7.53 -22.43 -11.70
N GLN A 38 6.29 -22.11 -12.02
CA GLN A 38 5.90 -21.58 -13.33
C GLN A 38 6.53 -20.21 -13.61
N ILE A 39 6.71 -19.38 -12.57
CA ILE A 39 7.44 -18.11 -12.71
C ILE A 39 8.89 -18.42 -13.09
N LEU A 40 9.56 -19.31 -12.38
CA LEU A 40 10.96 -19.69 -12.64
C LEU A 40 11.19 -20.23 -14.07
N GLU A 41 10.19 -20.92 -14.64
CA GLU A 41 10.28 -21.47 -16.00
C GLU A 41 10.22 -20.40 -17.10
N LYS A 42 9.48 -19.34 -16.88
CA LYS A 42 9.20 -18.34 -17.93
C LYS A 42 9.75 -16.94 -17.67
N ILE A 43 10.24 -16.63 -16.47
CA ILE A 43 10.63 -15.29 -16.05
C ILE A 43 11.67 -14.64 -16.98
N SER A 44 12.56 -15.43 -17.56
CA SER A 44 13.60 -14.96 -18.49
C SER A 44 13.05 -14.36 -19.79
N THR A 45 11.77 -14.60 -20.12
CA THR A 45 11.16 -14.12 -21.37
C THR A 45 10.46 -12.77 -21.22
N PHE A 46 10.35 -12.25 -20.00
CA PHE A 46 9.64 -11.01 -19.71
C PHE A 46 10.57 -9.85 -19.40
N ASN A 47 10.19 -8.66 -19.86
CA ASN A 47 10.91 -7.41 -19.58
C ASN A 47 10.40 -6.73 -18.32
N ILE A 48 9.12 -6.92 -17.97
CA ILE A 48 8.47 -6.31 -16.82
C ILE A 48 7.72 -7.41 -16.05
N ILE A 49 7.90 -7.43 -14.74
CA ILE A 49 7.19 -8.33 -13.84
C ILE A 49 6.37 -7.49 -12.88
N ILE A 50 5.08 -7.78 -12.79
CA ILE A 50 4.16 -7.08 -11.90
C ILE A 50 3.62 -8.05 -10.86
N VAL A 51 3.83 -7.72 -9.60
CA VAL A 51 3.36 -8.49 -8.44
C VAL A 51 2.54 -7.61 -7.49
N ARG A 52 1.83 -8.23 -6.58
CA ARG A 52 1.16 -7.55 -5.47
C ARG A 52 1.69 -8.10 -4.13
N SER A 53 0.86 -8.75 -3.33
CA SER A 53 1.24 -9.24 -2.01
C SER A 53 1.33 -10.76 -1.91
N ARG A 54 0.73 -11.51 -2.84
CA ARG A 54 0.74 -12.98 -2.84
C ARG A 54 2.06 -13.52 -3.35
N THR A 55 2.54 -12.97 -4.46
CA THR A 55 3.75 -13.45 -5.15
C THR A 55 5.00 -12.83 -4.54
N THR A 56 5.95 -13.69 -4.20
CA THR A 56 7.31 -13.29 -3.77
C THR A 56 8.28 -13.50 -4.92
N ILE A 57 9.07 -12.49 -5.25
CA ILE A 57 10.15 -12.55 -6.23
C ILE A 57 11.48 -12.75 -5.50
N THR A 58 11.94 -13.97 -5.53
CA THR A 58 13.15 -14.41 -4.82
C THR A 58 14.42 -14.09 -5.60
N LYS A 59 15.56 -14.17 -4.91
CA LYS A 59 16.89 -14.07 -5.54
C LYS A 59 17.05 -15.04 -6.71
N GLU A 60 16.65 -16.30 -6.55
CA GLU A 60 16.73 -17.31 -7.62
C GLU A 60 15.94 -16.92 -8.88
N MET A 61 14.72 -16.35 -8.69
CA MET A 61 13.92 -15.86 -9.80
C MET A 61 14.61 -14.69 -10.50
N ILE A 62 15.16 -13.76 -9.73
CA ILE A 62 15.87 -12.59 -10.27
C ILE A 62 17.11 -13.03 -11.04
N GLU A 63 17.87 -14.00 -10.55
CA GLU A 63 19.04 -14.54 -11.24
C GLU A 63 18.70 -15.13 -12.62
N LYS A 64 17.51 -15.69 -12.78
CA LYS A 64 17.00 -16.24 -14.06
C LYS A 64 16.29 -15.20 -14.96
N ALA A 65 16.03 -14.00 -14.44
CA ALA A 65 15.29 -12.95 -15.14
C ALA A 65 16.19 -12.13 -16.10
N ASP A 66 16.76 -12.80 -17.12
CA ASP A 66 17.81 -12.21 -17.99
C ASP A 66 17.34 -11.02 -18.82
N ASN A 67 16.07 -10.96 -19.20
CA ASN A 67 15.50 -9.87 -19.98
C ASN A 67 14.74 -8.83 -19.12
N CYS A 68 14.63 -9.07 -17.82
CA CYS A 68 13.84 -8.21 -16.94
C CYS A 68 14.55 -6.87 -16.70
N LYS A 69 13.81 -5.80 -16.90
CA LYS A 69 14.24 -4.41 -16.65
C LYS A 69 13.56 -3.81 -15.44
N ILE A 70 12.31 -4.22 -15.18
CA ILE A 70 11.46 -3.63 -14.14
C ILE A 70 10.71 -4.72 -13.38
N ILE A 71 10.76 -4.64 -12.05
CA ILE A 71 9.84 -5.36 -11.17
C ILE A 71 8.96 -4.30 -10.49
N ALA A 72 7.64 -4.36 -10.74
CA ALA A 72 6.67 -3.42 -10.19
C ALA A 72 5.80 -4.10 -9.13
N ARG A 73 5.75 -3.53 -7.92
CA ARG A 73 4.80 -3.97 -6.90
C ARG A 73 3.59 -3.05 -6.84
N VAL A 74 2.40 -3.62 -7.06
CA VAL A 74 1.13 -2.92 -6.85
C VAL A 74 0.82 -2.91 -5.34
N GLY A 75 1.44 -1.96 -4.63
CA GLY A 75 1.37 -1.79 -3.18
C GLY A 75 2.49 -0.91 -2.64
N VAL A 76 2.58 -0.78 -1.32
CA VAL A 76 3.52 0.16 -0.66
C VAL A 76 4.86 -0.49 -0.29
N GLY A 77 4.84 -1.60 0.44
CA GLY A 77 6.05 -2.29 0.87
C GLY A 77 6.76 -2.99 -0.30
N LEU A 78 8.00 -3.41 -0.12
CA LEU A 78 8.80 -4.17 -1.09
C LEU A 78 9.40 -5.43 -0.45
N ASP A 79 8.82 -5.87 0.65
CA ASP A 79 9.24 -7.01 1.46
C ASP A 79 9.16 -8.37 0.73
N ASN A 80 8.35 -8.45 -0.32
CA ASN A 80 8.21 -9.64 -1.18
C ASN A 80 9.06 -9.60 -2.45
N VAL A 81 10.02 -8.67 -2.56
CA VAL A 81 10.98 -8.60 -3.69
C VAL A 81 12.39 -8.51 -3.12
N ASP A 82 13.30 -9.38 -3.56
CA ASP A 82 14.72 -9.31 -3.21
C ASP A 82 15.37 -8.12 -3.93
N GLN A 83 15.38 -6.97 -3.25
CA GLN A 83 15.88 -5.71 -3.81
C GLN A 83 17.39 -5.73 -4.05
N GLU A 84 18.17 -6.44 -3.22
CA GLU A 84 19.62 -6.55 -3.39
C GLU A 84 19.97 -7.37 -4.64
N ALA A 85 19.29 -8.48 -4.86
CA ALA A 85 19.45 -9.25 -6.08
C ALA A 85 19.03 -8.45 -7.32
N ALA A 86 17.92 -7.73 -7.27
CA ALA A 86 17.45 -6.86 -8.35
C ALA A 86 18.48 -5.78 -8.70
N LYS A 87 19.05 -5.13 -7.69
CA LYS A 87 20.10 -4.11 -7.86
C LYS A 87 21.36 -4.68 -8.51
N THR A 88 21.75 -5.91 -8.14
CA THR A 88 22.94 -6.58 -8.71
C THR A 88 22.77 -6.86 -10.20
N LYS A 89 21.54 -7.09 -10.67
CA LYS A 89 21.20 -7.33 -12.09
C LYS A 89 20.73 -6.05 -12.81
N ASP A 90 20.87 -4.89 -12.23
CA ASP A 90 20.40 -3.59 -12.77
C ASP A 90 18.89 -3.58 -13.10
N ILE A 91 18.10 -4.34 -12.33
CA ILE A 91 16.64 -4.38 -12.45
C ILE A 91 16.05 -3.30 -11.54
N ARG A 92 15.26 -2.40 -12.13
CA ARG A 92 14.58 -1.34 -11.38
C ARG A 92 13.37 -1.89 -10.64
N VAL A 93 13.36 -1.76 -9.31
CA VAL A 93 12.18 -2.08 -8.49
C VAL A 93 11.37 -0.81 -8.24
N ILE A 94 10.07 -0.85 -8.54
CA ILE A 94 9.13 0.26 -8.32
C ILE A 94 7.91 -0.21 -7.55
N ASN A 95 7.25 0.71 -6.85
CA ASN A 95 6.04 0.44 -6.09
C ASN A 95 5.01 1.57 -6.24
N ALA A 96 3.76 1.29 -5.85
CA ALA A 96 2.64 2.23 -5.93
C ALA A 96 2.35 2.84 -4.54
N VAL A 97 3.28 3.65 -4.01
CA VAL A 97 3.18 4.23 -2.67
C VAL A 97 1.95 5.12 -2.52
N GLU A 98 1.65 5.93 -3.53
CA GLU A 98 0.58 6.93 -3.46
C GLU A 98 -0.82 6.30 -3.49
N GLY A 99 -0.98 5.14 -4.14
CA GLY A 99 -2.28 4.49 -4.33
C GLY A 99 -2.97 4.05 -3.04
N ALA A 100 -2.20 3.68 -2.00
CA ALA A 100 -2.75 3.20 -0.73
C ALA A 100 -2.74 4.27 0.39
N MET A 101 -2.04 5.38 0.21
CA MET A 101 -1.79 6.36 1.26
C MET A 101 -3.09 6.92 1.87
N ASN A 102 -4.01 7.37 1.03
CA ASN A 102 -5.28 7.93 1.48
C ASN A 102 -6.17 6.85 2.11
N ALA A 103 -6.30 5.70 1.45
CA ALA A 103 -7.15 4.60 1.92
C ALA A 103 -6.73 4.09 3.32
N VAL A 104 -5.43 3.94 3.57
CA VAL A 104 -4.93 3.52 4.88
C VAL A 104 -5.14 4.60 5.94
N ALA A 105 -4.84 5.86 5.64
CA ALA A 105 -5.05 6.97 6.58
C ALA A 105 -6.54 7.14 6.95
N GLU A 106 -7.43 7.03 5.98
CA GLU A 106 -8.89 7.08 6.18
C GLU A 106 -9.40 5.88 7.00
N LEU A 107 -8.88 4.67 6.74
CA LEU A 107 -9.22 3.50 7.53
C LEU A 107 -8.82 3.67 9.00
N VAL A 108 -7.60 4.16 9.26
CA VAL A 108 -7.13 4.43 10.63
C VAL A 108 -8.05 5.44 11.31
N LEU A 109 -8.39 6.54 10.63
CA LEU A 109 -9.31 7.55 11.15
C LEU A 109 -10.70 6.96 11.44
N GLY A 110 -11.23 6.15 10.53
CA GLY A 110 -12.50 5.43 10.70
C GLY A 110 -12.49 4.51 11.92
N LEU A 111 -11.40 3.76 12.13
CA LEU A 111 -11.23 2.91 13.30
C LEU A 111 -11.12 3.73 14.60
N MET A 112 -10.38 4.84 14.61
CA MET A 112 -10.28 5.75 15.75
C MET A 112 -11.66 6.29 16.15
N LEU A 113 -12.43 6.78 15.18
CA LEU A 113 -13.78 7.26 15.40
C LEU A 113 -14.72 6.16 15.87
N SER A 114 -14.62 4.97 15.29
CA SER A 114 -15.42 3.80 15.68
C SER A 114 -15.18 3.40 17.13
N LEU A 115 -13.92 3.38 17.56
CA LEU A 115 -13.55 3.11 18.97
C LEU A 115 -14.02 4.21 19.88
N ALA A 116 -13.70 5.48 19.57
CA ALA A 116 -14.03 6.62 20.40
C ALA A 116 -15.55 6.81 20.60
N ARG A 117 -16.35 6.50 19.59
CA ARG A 117 -17.81 6.68 19.61
C ARG A 117 -18.58 5.37 19.79
N GLN A 118 -17.87 4.24 19.95
CA GLN A 118 -18.44 2.89 20.14
C GLN A 118 -19.44 2.50 19.02
N THR A 119 -19.18 2.92 17.78
CA THR A 119 -20.14 2.73 16.67
C THR A 119 -20.46 1.27 16.40
N GLY A 120 -19.45 0.38 16.44
CA GLY A 120 -19.66 -1.05 16.27
C GLY A 120 -20.49 -1.71 17.39
N ARG A 121 -20.42 -1.19 18.64
CA ARG A 121 -21.29 -1.63 19.73
C ARG A 121 -22.72 -1.15 19.53
N GLY A 122 -22.86 0.09 19.08
CA GLY A 122 -24.18 0.68 18.75
C GLY A 122 -24.89 -0.07 17.62
N ASP A 123 -24.17 -0.35 16.52
CA ASP A 123 -24.72 -1.13 15.41
C ASP A 123 -25.23 -2.52 15.85
N ARG A 124 -24.39 -3.27 16.60
CA ARG A 124 -24.79 -4.58 17.13
C ARG A 124 -26.01 -4.50 18.06
N ALA A 125 -26.07 -3.47 18.92
CA ALA A 125 -27.20 -3.29 19.81
C ALA A 125 -28.51 -3.07 19.05
N ILE A 126 -28.51 -2.17 18.05
CA ILE A 126 -29.69 -1.90 17.21
C ILE A 126 -30.14 -3.14 16.46
N ARG A 127 -29.22 -3.93 15.89
CA ARG A 127 -29.55 -5.21 15.21
C ARG A 127 -30.16 -6.24 16.16
N ASN A 128 -29.91 -6.13 17.46
CA ASN A 128 -30.50 -6.94 18.51
C ASN A 128 -31.68 -6.25 19.24
N GLU A 129 -32.29 -5.26 18.59
CA GLU A 129 -33.44 -4.49 19.11
C GLU A 129 -33.17 -3.82 20.48
N GLN A 130 -31.90 -3.51 20.78
CA GLN A 130 -31.49 -2.88 22.03
C GLN A 130 -31.17 -1.40 21.81
N TRP A 131 -31.75 -0.51 22.64
CA TRP A 131 -31.48 0.93 22.61
C TRP A 131 -30.56 1.34 23.76
N LEU A 132 -29.23 1.34 23.51
CA LEU A 132 -28.18 1.57 24.51
C LEU A 132 -27.75 3.06 24.60
N LYS A 133 -28.68 4.04 24.50
CA LYS A 133 -28.34 5.46 24.49
C LYS A 133 -27.52 5.92 25.70
N LYS A 134 -27.81 5.39 26.89
CA LYS A 134 -27.15 5.77 28.16
C LYS A 134 -25.77 5.13 28.30
N GLU A 135 -25.60 3.93 27.79
CA GLU A 135 -24.38 3.12 27.87
C GLU A 135 -23.33 3.48 26.81
N LEU A 136 -23.78 3.99 25.67
CA LEU A 136 -22.94 4.38 24.55
C LEU A 136 -22.37 5.80 24.71
N LYS A 137 -21.79 6.09 25.89
CA LYS A 137 -21.05 7.33 26.11
C LYS A 137 -19.69 7.22 25.43
N GLY A 138 -19.53 7.91 24.33
CA GLY A 138 -18.26 7.98 23.61
C GLY A 138 -17.37 9.15 24.11
N THR A 139 -16.19 9.23 23.53
CA THR A 139 -15.21 10.29 23.74
C THR A 139 -15.05 11.09 22.46
N GLU A 140 -14.94 12.41 22.55
CA GLU A 140 -14.57 13.25 21.41
C GLU A 140 -13.06 13.19 21.17
N LEU A 141 -12.65 13.23 19.90
CA LEU A 141 -11.24 13.27 19.53
C LEU A 141 -10.64 14.66 19.64
N ARG A 142 -11.45 15.72 19.55
CA ARG A 142 -11.03 17.09 19.67
C ARG A 142 -10.18 17.32 20.93
N GLY A 143 -9.02 17.95 20.76
CA GLY A 143 -8.08 18.25 21.84
C GLY A 143 -7.31 17.05 22.39
N LYS A 144 -7.56 15.85 21.91
CA LYS A 144 -6.79 14.66 22.28
C LYS A 144 -5.47 14.64 21.54
N TYR A 145 -4.50 13.90 22.07
CA TYR A 145 -3.22 13.65 21.43
C TYR A 145 -3.27 12.37 20.59
N LEU A 146 -2.73 12.46 19.37
CA LEU A 146 -2.45 11.31 18.51
C LEU A 146 -0.93 11.16 18.39
N GLY A 147 -0.40 10.06 18.91
CA GLY A 147 0.99 9.66 18.68
C GLY A 147 1.12 8.91 17.37
N ILE A 148 2.04 9.34 16.50
CA ILE A 148 2.32 8.68 15.21
C ILE A 148 3.80 8.24 15.20
N ILE A 149 4.03 6.93 15.10
CA ILE A 149 5.35 6.35 14.91
C ILE A 149 5.50 6.00 13.42
N GLY A 150 6.42 6.68 12.73
CA GLY A 150 6.58 6.65 11.28
C GLY A 150 5.82 7.78 10.60
N LEU A 151 6.55 8.84 10.23
CA LEU A 151 6.02 10.04 9.55
C LEU A 151 6.32 10.01 8.04
N GLY A 152 6.27 8.81 7.45
CA GLY A 152 6.26 8.64 6.00
C GLY A 152 4.94 9.12 5.38
N ASN A 153 4.67 8.74 4.13
CA ASN A 153 3.50 9.22 3.38
C ASN A 153 2.16 8.98 4.11
N ILE A 154 1.96 7.78 4.67
CA ILE A 154 0.73 7.42 5.41
C ILE A 154 0.64 8.22 6.72
N GLY A 155 1.72 8.24 7.51
CA GLY A 155 1.75 8.96 8.78
C GLY A 155 1.51 10.45 8.62
N LYS A 156 2.13 11.09 7.64
CA LYS A 156 1.89 12.49 7.30
C LYS A 156 0.43 12.74 6.89
N ARG A 157 -0.14 11.85 6.07
CA ARG A 157 -1.55 11.97 5.67
C ARG A 157 -2.49 11.84 6.85
N LEU A 158 -2.26 10.86 7.73
CA LEU A 158 -3.04 10.69 8.96
C LEU A 158 -2.91 11.90 9.89
N GLY A 159 -1.71 12.45 10.06
CA GLY A 159 -1.47 13.66 10.85
C GLY A 159 -2.33 14.84 10.38
N ARG A 160 -2.39 15.08 9.07
CA ARG A 160 -3.25 16.13 8.48
C ARG A 160 -4.72 15.90 8.75
N LEU A 161 -5.21 14.65 8.59
CA LEU A 161 -6.60 14.31 8.87
C LEU A 161 -6.95 14.48 10.36
N ALA A 162 -6.08 14.05 11.25
CA ALA A 162 -6.27 14.20 12.69
C ALA A 162 -6.22 15.68 13.13
N ARG A 163 -5.34 16.48 12.51
CA ARG A 163 -5.31 17.93 12.74
C ARG A 163 -6.61 18.62 12.32
N ALA A 164 -7.21 18.20 11.21
CA ALA A 164 -8.52 18.70 10.78
C ALA A 164 -9.64 18.39 11.78
N LEU A 165 -9.49 17.32 12.59
CA LEU A 165 -10.36 17.02 13.74
C LEU A 165 -9.96 17.77 15.03
N ASN A 166 -9.06 18.74 14.94
CA ASN A 166 -8.52 19.50 16.07
C ASN A 166 -7.84 18.62 17.13
N MET A 167 -7.21 17.54 16.72
CA MET A 167 -6.31 16.76 17.58
C MET A 167 -4.93 17.42 17.66
N ASN A 168 -4.21 17.13 18.73
CA ASN A 168 -2.78 17.46 18.87
C ASN A 168 -1.96 16.28 18.35
N ILE A 169 -0.88 16.55 17.60
CA ILE A 169 -0.07 15.50 17.01
C ILE A 169 1.26 15.41 17.76
N ILE A 170 1.68 14.19 18.07
CA ILE A 170 3.02 13.85 18.54
C ILE A 170 3.60 12.84 17.56
N GLY A 171 4.76 13.10 17.02
CA GLY A 171 5.35 12.27 15.98
C GLY A 171 6.76 11.80 16.31
N TYR A 172 7.10 10.60 15.85
CA TYR A 172 8.45 10.07 15.85
C TYR A 172 8.75 9.39 14.51
N ASP A 173 9.95 9.64 13.98
CA ASP A 173 10.48 8.90 12.84
C ASP A 173 11.99 8.69 13.05
N VAL A 174 12.55 7.68 12.40
CA VAL A 174 14.01 7.45 12.36
C VAL A 174 14.73 8.43 11.42
N MET A 175 13.98 8.97 10.45
CA MET A 175 14.46 10.02 9.54
C MET A 175 14.12 11.41 10.08
N PRO A 176 14.88 12.46 9.70
CA PRO A 176 14.53 13.84 10.04
C PRO A 176 13.09 14.17 9.62
N ILE A 177 12.35 14.78 10.54
CA ILE A 177 10.96 15.16 10.28
C ILE A 177 10.95 16.39 9.34
N ASP A 178 10.11 16.32 8.35
CA ASP A 178 9.85 17.40 7.39
C ASP A 178 9.32 18.64 8.14
N GLU A 179 10.05 19.74 8.06
CA GLU A 179 9.73 20.98 8.79
C GLU A 179 8.44 21.63 8.34
N GLU A 180 8.09 21.54 7.05
CA GLU A 180 6.86 22.08 6.51
C GLU A 180 5.66 21.33 7.09
N PHE A 181 5.74 20.01 7.07
CA PHE A 181 4.72 19.15 7.69
C PHE A 181 4.62 19.41 9.19
N ALA A 182 5.74 19.51 9.91
CA ALA A 182 5.74 19.77 11.34
C ALA A 182 5.02 21.09 11.68
N LYS A 183 5.27 22.17 10.93
CA LYS A 183 4.58 23.45 11.07
C LYS A 183 3.09 23.34 10.73
N GLU A 184 2.74 22.60 9.67
CA GLU A 184 1.35 22.43 9.22
C GLU A 184 0.48 21.76 10.29
N VAL A 185 0.98 20.73 10.96
CA VAL A 185 0.19 19.96 11.94
C VAL A 185 0.44 20.38 13.39
N GLY A 186 1.39 21.29 13.64
CA GLY A 186 1.74 21.78 14.97
C GLY A 186 2.45 20.71 15.82
N LEU A 187 3.44 20.05 15.24
CA LEU A 187 4.26 18.99 15.84
C LEU A 187 5.38 19.59 16.67
#